data_be55b437b258e10da702425f4f225ecd
#
_entry.id   be55b437b258e10da702425f4f225ecd
#
_cell.length_a   1.000
_cell.length_b   1.000
_cell.length_c   1.000
_cell.angle_alpha   90.00
_cell.angle_beta   90.00
_cell.angle_gamma   90.00
#
_symmetry.space_group_name_H-M   'P 1'
#
loop_
_entity.id
_entity.type
_entity.pdbx_description
1 polymer ?
#
loop_
_entity_poly.entity_id
_entity_poly.type
_entity_poly.pdbx_seq_one_letter_code
_entity_poly.pdbx_strand_id
1 'polypeptide(L)'
;MLAPRPANYTEWQSYFTGSLLAPTGTVLPVGHYDIEPYLFYTVTNGAYDQHWRAHKTPNFYSATAQLYANAGLTEWMDFEVYIPVAFNHTSGQSDFGLADVATFLGFQLYPDNAYLWRPGVQLTINELLPLGKYNRLNPDKQKTDWFGNGSWGTGLSLIFYKLVHIEKEKFLSLNVNFTYTLFSKVKVEGFNAYGGGFGTEGTVKPGNNFGAGFSFEYSFTRYWAIAVDTIYQHLDKDRFSRKESCTKGTLSKVGYPSSEQISLSPAIEYNFNTHLGIIGGIWFTIMGRNSNRFQSAVIAVNYVY
;
A
#
# COMPACT_ATOMS: atom_id res chain seq x y z
N MET A 1 -10.64 22.39 0.20
CA MET A 1 -11.54 23.15 1.10
C MET A 1 -12.34 22.14 1.88
N LEU A 2 -11.99 21.85 3.12
CA LEU A 2 -13.02 21.38 4.02
C LEU A 2 -14.18 22.37 3.83
N ALA A 3 -15.37 21.89 3.42
CA ALA A 3 -16.51 22.77 3.22
C ALA A 3 -16.61 23.65 4.46
N PRO A 4 -16.82 25.00 4.33
CA PRO A 4 -16.88 25.88 5.48
C PRO A 4 -17.85 25.27 6.46
N ARG A 5 -17.37 24.94 7.66
CA ARG A 5 -18.17 24.32 8.72
C ARG A 5 -19.38 25.21 8.92
N PRO A 6 -20.63 24.71 8.81
CA PRO A 6 -21.78 25.48 9.24
C PRO A 6 -21.52 25.86 10.69
N ALA A 7 -21.76 27.08 11.06
CA ALA A 7 -21.47 27.68 12.38
C ALA A 7 -22.03 26.93 13.60
N ASN A 8 -22.83 25.89 13.39
CA ASN A 8 -23.51 25.08 14.41
C ASN A 8 -22.96 23.63 14.52
N TYR A 9 -21.85 23.29 13.91
CA TYR A 9 -21.33 21.91 13.83
C TYR A 9 -20.25 21.57 14.88
N THR A 10 -20.01 22.38 15.87
CA THR A 10 -18.89 22.28 16.81
C THR A 10 -18.98 21.17 17.85
N GLU A 11 -20.10 20.49 18.02
CA GLU A 11 -20.27 19.55 19.14
C GLU A 11 -20.21 18.03 18.77
N TRP A 12 -20.29 17.65 17.47
CA TRP A 12 -20.58 16.26 17.10
C TRP A 12 -19.70 15.71 15.98
N GLN A 13 -18.41 16.04 15.93
CA GLN A 13 -17.49 15.42 14.98
C GLN A 13 -16.86 14.16 15.59
N SER A 14 -16.93 13.05 14.85
CA SER A 14 -16.02 11.92 15.08
C SER A 14 -14.61 12.31 14.74
N TYR A 15 -13.66 11.78 15.48
CA TYR A 15 -12.24 11.96 15.23
C TYR A 15 -11.77 10.82 14.33
N PHE A 16 -12.04 10.89 13.03
CA PHE A 16 -11.51 9.90 12.10
C PHE A 16 -10.05 10.17 11.78
N THR A 17 -9.23 9.12 11.83
CA THR A 17 -7.85 9.15 11.32
C THR A 17 -7.74 8.55 9.93
N GLY A 18 -8.77 7.86 9.45
CA GLY A 18 -8.79 7.16 8.17
C GLY A 18 -8.72 5.64 8.34
N SER A 19 -8.95 4.91 7.26
CA SER A 19 -8.82 3.46 7.25
C SER A 19 -7.35 3.03 7.30
N LEU A 20 -7.10 1.75 7.66
CA LEU A 20 -5.74 1.28 7.94
C LEU A 20 -4.83 1.27 6.71
N LEU A 21 -5.37 1.00 5.51
CA LEU A 21 -4.59 0.80 4.28
C LEU A 21 -5.10 1.61 3.07
N ALA A 22 -6.36 2.05 3.08
CA ALA A 22 -6.90 2.79 1.95
C ALA A 22 -6.36 4.24 1.95
N PRO A 23 -6.13 4.82 0.77
CA PRO A 23 -5.72 6.22 0.68
C PRO A 23 -6.82 7.13 1.20
N THR A 24 -6.43 8.30 1.71
CA THR A 24 -7.40 9.35 2.04
C THR A 24 -8.09 9.86 0.78
N GLY A 25 -9.35 10.24 0.87
CA GLY A 25 -10.09 10.79 -0.28
C GLY A 25 -10.18 12.32 -0.28
N THR A 26 -9.41 12.96 0.59
CA THR A 26 -9.40 14.41 0.79
C THR A 26 -7.98 14.91 0.96
N VAL A 27 -7.65 16.03 0.30
CA VAL A 27 -6.36 16.69 0.50
C VAL A 27 -6.33 17.40 1.86
N LEU A 28 -5.15 17.46 2.48
CA LEU A 28 -4.93 18.27 3.66
C LEU A 28 -4.99 19.76 3.31
N PRO A 29 -5.59 20.60 4.14
CA PRO A 29 -5.55 22.06 3.98
C PRO A 29 -4.12 22.60 4.03
N VAL A 30 -3.85 23.71 3.36
CA VAL A 30 -2.56 24.38 3.41
C VAL A 30 -2.12 24.67 4.85
N GLY A 31 -0.87 24.35 5.16
CA GLY A 31 -0.29 24.53 6.49
C GLY A 31 -0.62 23.43 7.50
N HIS A 32 -1.35 22.40 7.10
CA HIS A 32 -1.56 21.19 7.91
C HIS A 32 -0.61 20.08 7.48
N TYR A 33 -0.23 19.25 8.45
CA TYR A 33 0.66 18.10 8.27
C TYR A 33 0.03 16.89 8.94
N ASP A 34 0.22 15.73 8.31
CA ASP A 34 -0.14 14.43 8.86
C ASP A 34 1.10 13.54 8.88
N ILE A 35 1.38 12.93 10.02
CA ILE A 35 2.52 12.05 10.22
C ILE A 35 2.03 10.76 10.86
N GLU A 36 2.23 9.65 10.16
CA GLU A 36 1.81 8.33 10.61
C GLU A 36 2.96 7.32 10.54
N PRO A 37 3.64 7.01 11.64
CA PRO A 37 4.48 5.83 11.74
C PRO A 37 3.62 4.56 11.79
N TYR A 38 3.88 3.67 10.83
CA TYR A 38 3.31 2.32 10.73
C TYR A 38 4.33 1.27 11.14
N LEU A 39 3.85 0.19 11.74
CA LEU A 39 4.58 -1.04 11.92
C LEU A 39 3.76 -2.21 11.38
N PHE A 40 4.36 -2.94 10.43
CA PHE A 40 3.83 -4.17 9.86
C PHE A 40 4.65 -5.35 10.32
N TYR A 41 4.01 -6.40 10.81
CA TYR A 41 4.64 -7.70 11.02
C TYR A 41 3.95 -8.73 10.14
N THR A 42 4.60 -9.06 9.03
CA THR A 42 4.04 -9.89 7.97
C THR A 42 4.67 -11.28 7.96
N VAL A 43 3.83 -12.30 7.87
CA VAL A 43 4.22 -13.69 7.67
C VAL A 43 3.65 -14.16 6.34
N THR A 44 4.53 -14.42 5.36
CA THR A 44 4.18 -15.12 4.13
C THR A 44 4.39 -16.62 4.36
N ASN A 45 3.31 -17.40 4.34
CA ASN A 45 3.29 -18.82 4.69
C ASN A 45 2.78 -19.72 3.56
N GLY A 46 2.61 -19.16 2.37
CA GLY A 46 2.10 -19.87 1.21
C GLY A 46 2.12 -19.03 -0.06
N ALA A 47 1.67 -19.65 -1.12
CA ALA A 47 1.43 -19.02 -2.42
C ALA A 47 0.17 -19.60 -3.06
N TYR A 48 -0.44 -18.84 -3.95
CA TYR A 48 -1.51 -19.29 -4.82
C TYR A 48 -0.93 -19.63 -6.21
N ASP A 49 -1.36 -20.76 -6.76
CA ASP A 49 -0.97 -21.17 -8.11
C ASP A 49 -1.82 -20.46 -9.20
N GLN A 50 -1.60 -20.84 -10.45
CA GLN A 50 -2.36 -20.34 -11.61
C GLN A 50 -3.86 -20.71 -11.59
N HIS A 51 -4.27 -21.66 -10.74
CA HIS A 51 -5.64 -22.14 -10.59
C HIS A 51 -6.31 -21.67 -9.29
N TRP A 52 -5.75 -20.64 -8.65
CA TRP A 52 -6.25 -20.06 -7.39
C TRP A 52 -6.15 -21.00 -6.17
N ARG A 53 -5.34 -22.05 -6.25
CA ARG A 53 -5.17 -23.02 -5.17
C ARG A 53 -4.02 -22.60 -4.28
N ALA A 54 -4.28 -22.58 -2.98
CA ALA A 54 -3.27 -22.23 -1.99
C ALA A 54 -2.34 -23.41 -1.69
N HIS A 55 -1.05 -23.17 -1.68
CA HIS A 55 0.00 -24.12 -1.31
C HIS A 55 0.82 -23.53 -0.15
N LYS A 56 1.27 -24.38 0.76
CA LYS A 56 2.21 -23.97 1.82
C LYS A 56 3.60 -23.75 1.23
N THR A 57 4.27 -22.71 1.69
CA THR A 57 5.70 -22.45 1.46
C THR A 57 6.42 -22.31 2.79
N PRO A 58 7.76 -22.40 2.84
CA PRO A 58 8.51 -21.99 4.03
C PRO A 58 8.11 -20.57 4.45
N ASN A 59 8.04 -20.35 5.77
CA ASN A 59 7.66 -19.04 6.27
C ASN A 59 8.73 -18.00 5.95
N PHE A 60 8.27 -16.87 5.43
CA PHE A 60 9.07 -15.67 5.28
C PHE A 60 8.47 -14.59 6.17
N TYR A 61 9.28 -14.03 7.04
CA TYR A 61 8.90 -13.01 8.01
C TYR A 61 9.42 -11.65 7.57
N SER A 62 8.62 -10.62 7.66
CA SER A 62 9.04 -9.24 7.41
C SER A 62 8.48 -8.33 8.49
N ALA A 63 9.34 -7.62 9.20
CA ALA A 63 8.98 -6.51 10.07
C ALA A 63 9.30 -5.21 9.34
N THR A 64 8.28 -4.43 8.97
CA THR A 64 8.46 -3.18 8.22
C THR A 64 7.99 -2.01 9.06
N ALA A 65 8.91 -1.09 9.35
CA ALA A 65 8.58 0.24 9.85
C ALA A 65 8.43 1.17 8.65
N GLN A 66 7.29 1.85 8.53
CA GLN A 66 7.01 2.76 7.43
C GLN A 66 6.59 4.11 7.99
N LEU A 67 7.28 5.15 7.58
CA LEU A 67 6.84 6.51 7.86
C LEU A 67 5.98 7.00 6.71
N TYR A 68 4.73 7.33 7.01
CA TYR A 68 3.88 8.15 6.14
C TYR A 68 3.97 9.60 6.62
N ALA A 69 4.07 10.52 5.67
CA ALA A 69 3.92 11.95 5.93
C ALA A 69 3.17 12.60 4.78
N ASN A 70 2.24 13.48 5.12
CA ASN A 70 1.45 14.27 4.19
C ASN A 70 1.51 15.75 4.56
N ALA A 71 1.55 16.63 3.57
CA ALA A 71 1.55 18.07 3.74
C ALA A 71 0.61 18.75 2.75
N GLY A 72 -0.29 19.59 3.27
CA GLY A 72 -1.13 20.45 2.46
C GLY A 72 -0.32 21.56 1.78
N LEU A 73 -0.26 21.54 0.46
CA LEU A 73 0.47 22.54 -0.34
C LEU A 73 -0.39 23.73 -0.73
N THR A 74 -1.64 23.46 -1.06
CA THR A 74 -2.66 24.49 -1.38
C THR A 74 -4.02 24.00 -0.85
N GLU A 75 -5.07 24.78 -1.03
CA GLU A 75 -6.45 24.40 -0.66
C GLU A 75 -7.00 23.19 -1.45
N TRP A 76 -6.32 22.78 -2.50
CA TRP A 76 -6.76 21.72 -3.42
C TRP A 76 -5.66 20.72 -3.77
N MET A 77 -4.48 20.82 -3.16
CA MET A 77 -3.33 19.99 -3.48
C MET A 77 -2.53 19.67 -2.21
N ASP A 78 -2.13 18.40 -2.05
CA ASP A 78 -1.23 17.91 -1.02
C ASP A 78 -0.12 17.03 -1.60
N PHE A 79 0.88 16.75 -0.76
CA PHE A 79 1.99 15.89 -1.10
C PHE A 79 2.22 14.86 0.00
N GLU A 80 2.27 13.59 -0.41
CA GLU A 80 2.46 12.46 0.49
C GLU A 80 3.76 11.71 0.17
N VAL A 81 4.36 11.13 1.20
CA VAL A 81 5.52 10.25 1.07
C VAL A 81 5.42 9.06 2.00
N TYR A 82 5.81 7.88 1.51
CA TYR A 82 5.92 6.63 2.26
C TYR A 82 7.36 6.14 2.22
N ILE A 83 7.99 6.03 3.38
CA ILE A 83 9.39 5.63 3.52
C ILE A 83 9.45 4.34 4.34
N PRO A 84 9.51 3.15 3.70
CA PRO A 84 9.55 1.87 4.39
C PRO A 84 10.97 1.38 4.61
N VAL A 85 11.25 0.87 5.81
CA VAL A 85 12.46 0.12 6.17
C VAL A 85 12.05 -1.25 6.67
N ALA A 86 12.64 -2.30 6.14
CA ALA A 86 12.24 -3.66 6.44
C ALA A 86 13.37 -4.51 7.01
N PHE A 87 13.02 -5.36 7.96
CA PHE A 87 13.82 -6.48 8.43
C PHE A 87 13.16 -7.78 7.97
N ASN A 88 13.86 -8.54 7.13
CA ASN A 88 13.40 -9.80 6.58
C ASN A 88 14.09 -10.98 7.24
N HIS A 89 13.37 -12.08 7.48
CA HIS A 89 13.92 -13.30 8.05
C HIS A 89 13.26 -14.54 7.45
N THR A 90 14.07 -15.54 7.08
CA THR A 90 13.63 -16.89 6.68
C THR A 90 14.75 -17.91 6.86
N SER A 91 14.43 -19.12 7.33
CA SER A 91 15.37 -20.27 7.40
C SER A 91 16.74 -19.93 8.03
N GLY A 92 16.76 -19.10 9.06
CA GLY A 92 18.00 -18.70 9.75
C GLY A 92 18.80 -17.58 9.03
N GLN A 93 18.32 -17.08 7.90
CA GLN A 93 18.90 -15.92 7.20
C GLN A 93 18.10 -14.69 7.50
N SER A 94 18.79 -13.55 7.65
CA SER A 94 18.12 -12.26 7.84
C SER A 94 18.89 -11.12 7.18
N ASP A 95 18.18 -10.06 6.86
CA ASP A 95 18.75 -8.81 6.38
C ASP A 95 17.84 -7.62 6.72
N PHE A 96 18.40 -6.41 6.64
CA PHE A 96 17.74 -5.16 6.91
C PHE A 96 18.03 -4.17 5.78
N GLY A 97 17.03 -3.42 5.35
CA GLY A 97 17.23 -2.45 4.26
C GLY A 97 16.06 -1.49 4.07
N LEU A 98 16.37 -0.39 3.38
CA LEU A 98 15.38 0.52 2.84
C LEU A 98 14.67 -0.16 1.68
N ALA A 99 13.33 -0.06 1.65
CA ALA A 99 12.55 -0.51 0.51
C ALA A 99 12.29 0.62 -0.50
N ASP A 100 11.53 0.35 -1.56
CA ASP A 100 11.17 1.38 -2.53
C ASP A 100 10.28 2.43 -1.86
N VAL A 101 10.56 3.71 -2.12
CA VAL A 101 9.84 4.85 -1.55
C VAL A 101 8.73 5.27 -2.49
N ALA A 102 7.54 5.52 -1.98
CA ALA A 102 6.42 6.01 -2.78
C ALA A 102 6.13 7.47 -2.43
N THR A 103 5.83 8.26 -3.46
CA THR A 103 5.37 9.65 -3.32
C THR A 103 4.09 9.85 -4.08
N PHE A 104 3.25 10.77 -3.60
CA PHE A 104 1.95 11.05 -4.19
C PHE A 104 1.72 12.55 -4.22
N LEU A 105 1.19 13.04 -5.31
CA LEU A 105 0.70 14.40 -5.45
C LEU A 105 -0.81 14.34 -5.66
N GLY A 106 -1.55 14.72 -4.63
CA GLY A 106 -3.00 14.69 -4.59
C GLY A 106 -3.63 15.99 -5.08
N PHE A 107 -4.73 15.87 -5.83
CA PHE A 107 -5.52 17.00 -6.35
C PHE A 107 -6.99 16.78 -6.03
N GLN A 108 -7.58 17.64 -5.21
CA GLN A 108 -9.01 17.63 -4.91
C GLN A 108 -9.79 18.18 -6.10
N LEU A 109 -10.40 17.30 -6.88
CA LEU A 109 -11.26 17.70 -8.01
C LEU A 109 -12.61 18.20 -7.53
N TYR A 110 -13.20 17.48 -6.57
CA TYR A 110 -14.45 17.86 -5.91
C TYR A 110 -14.36 17.51 -4.43
N PRO A 111 -14.61 18.48 -3.52
CA PRO A 111 -14.69 18.17 -2.10
C PRO A 111 -15.96 17.38 -1.79
N ASP A 112 -15.93 16.55 -0.78
CA ASP A 112 -17.14 15.92 -0.25
C ASP A 112 -18.03 16.98 0.38
N ASN A 113 -19.33 16.77 0.25
CA ASN A 113 -20.35 17.58 0.91
C ASN A 113 -21.33 16.67 1.62
N ALA A 114 -21.35 16.73 2.94
CA ALA A 114 -22.18 15.88 3.79
C ALA A 114 -23.68 15.95 3.49
N TYR A 115 -24.16 17.03 2.87
CA TYR A 115 -25.57 17.24 2.52
C TYR A 115 -25.95 16.75 1.12
N LEU A 116 -24.97 16.40 0.30
CA LEU A 116 -25.19 15.90 -1.06
C LEU A 116 -24.73 14.44 -1.16
N TRP A 117 -25.47 13.63 -1.90
CA TRP A 117 -25.05 12.25 -2.20
C TRP A 117 -23.81 12.16 -3.11
N ARG A 118 -23.39 13.31 -3.70
CA ARG A 118 -22.20 13.35 -4.52
C ARG A 118 -20.95 13.14 -3.66
N PRO A 119 -20.09 12.13 -3.97
CA PRO A 119 -18.85 11.93 -3.25
C PRO A 119 -17.84 13.03 -3.56
N GLY A 120 -16.89 13.23 -2.67
CA GLY A 120 -15.64 13.89 -2.98
C GLY A 120 -14.84 13.08 -3.97
N VAL A 121 -14.05 13.73 -4.82
CA VAL A 121 -13.21 13.08 -5.83
C VAL A 121 -11.81 13.68 -5.75
N GLN A 122 -10.83 12.80 -5.56
CA GLN A 122 -9.41 13.14 -5.57
C GLN A 122 -8.71 12.40 -6.73
N LEU A 123 -7.87 13.10 -7.44
CA LEU A 123 -6.92 12.52 -8.40
C LEU A 123 -5.52 12.55 -7.78
N THR A 124 -4.79 11.44 -7.86
CA THR A 124 -3.42 11.37 -7.33
C THR A 124 -2.46 10.92 -8.41
N ILE A 125 -1.34 11.64 -8.56
CA ILE A 125 -0.20 11.19 -9.35
C ILE A 125 0.77 10.49 -8.40
N ASN A 126 1.11 9.24 -8.69
CA ASN A 126 1.94 8.41 -7.83
C ASN A 126 3.29 8.17 -8.50
N GLU A 127 4.37 8.22 -7.73
CA GLU A 127 5.70 7.84 -8.20
C GLU A 127 6.36 6.89 -7.21
N LEU A 128 6.75 5.70 -7.68
CA LEU A 128 7.53 4.73 -6.93
C LEU A 128 9.00 4.90 -7.27
N LEU A 129 9.80 5.25 -6.28
CA LEU A 129 11.24 5.49 -6.38
C LEU A 129 11.98 4.17 -6.05
N PRO A 130 12.77 3.59 -6.98
CA PRO A 130 13.41 2.30 -6.80
C PRO A 130 14.68 2.42 -5.94
N LEU A 131 14.52 2.66 -4.65
CA LEU A 131 15.63 2.82 -3.70
C LEU A 131 16.04 1.51 -3.03
N GLY A 132 15.16 0.52 -3.05
CA GLY A 132 15.40 -0.78 -2.45
C GLY A 132 16.37 -1.64 -3.26
N LYS A 133 17.10 -2.53 -2.58
CA LYS A 133 17.97 -3.50 -3.23
C LYS A 133 17.15 -4.52 -4.01
N TYR A 134 17.41 -4.67 -5.31
CA TYR A 134 16.64 -5.53 -6.20
C TYR A 134 17.52 -6.45 -7.07
N ASN A 135 18.81 -6.17 -7.16
CA ASN A 135 19.73 -6.78 -8.14
C ASN A 135 20.95 -7.36 -7.45
N ARG A 136 21.62 -8.36 -8.07
CA ARG A 136 22.80 -9.05 -7.51
C ARG A 136 22.53 -9.53 -6.08
N LEU A 137 21.35 -10.13 -5.87
CA LEU A 137 20.96 -10.68 -4.57
C LEU A 137 21.87 -11.86 -4.22
N ASN A 138 22.16 -12.03 -2.94
CA ASN A 138 22.94 -13.17 -2.47
C ASN A 138 22.03 -14.42 -2.38
N PRO A 139 22.31 -15.50 -3.16
CA PRO A 139 21.51 -16.71 -3.14
C PRO A 139 21.45 -17.39 -1.76
N ASP A 140 22.52 -17.24 -0.94
CA ASP A 140 22.57 -17.82 0.41
C ASP A 140 21.63 -17.11 1.38
N LYS A 141 21.28 -15.86 1.10
CA LYS A 141 20.34 -15.06 1.89
C LYS A 141 18.86 -15.38 1.62
N GLN A 142 18.55 -16.26 0.68
CA GLN A 142 17.18 -16.73 0.40
C GLN A 142 16.16 -15.57 0.21
N LYS A 143 16.60 -14.51 -0.50
CA LYS A 143 15.84 -13.27 -0.76
C LYS A 143 15.58 -12.39 0.47
N THR A 144 16.20 -12.62 1.63
CA THR A 144 16.06 -11.68 2.76
C THR A 144 16.66 -10.32 2.44
N ASP A 145 17.57 -10.24 1.48
CA ASP A 145 18.21 -9.02 0.97
C ASP A 145 17.47 -8.36 -0.22
N TRP A 146 16.24 -8.79 -0.50
CA TRP A 146 15.38 -8.19 -1.50
C TRP A 146 14.44 -7.15 -0.87
N PHE A 147 14.63 -5.87 -1.22
CA PHE A 147 13.87 -4.74 -0.65
C PHE A 147 13.19 -3.88 -1.70
N GLY A 148 13.44 -4.05 -3.00
CA GLY A 148 12.85 -3.25 -4.06
C GLY A 148 12.78 -3.93 -5.40
N ASN A 149 12.11 -3.28 -6.35
CA ASN A 149 11.90 -3.81 -7.70
C ASN A 149 12.84 -3.17 -8.74
N GLY A 150 13.56 -2.10 -8.38
CA GLY A 150 14.50 -1.42 -9.25
C GLY A 150 13.88 -0.67 -10.43
N SER A 151 12.57 -0.64 -10.52
CA SER A 151 11.81 0.01 -11.59
C SER A 151 11.08 1.23 -11.07
N TRP A 152 11.22 2.37 -11.76
CA TRP A 152 10.36 3.52 -11.55
C TRP A 152 8.91 3.14 -11.89
N GLY A 153 7.96 3.53 -11.02
CA GLY A 153 6.55 3.26 -11.21
C GLY A 153 5.76 4.54 -11.19
N THR A 154 5.31 5.02 -12.36
CA THR A 154 4.44 6.19 -12.47
C THR A 154 2.99 5.75 -12.57
N GLY A 155 2.14 6.23 -11.69
CA GLY A 155 0.74 5.85 -11.63
C GLY A 155 -0.22 7.02 -11.48
N LEU A 156 -1.48 6.74 -11.76
CA LEU A 156 -2.62 7.60 -11.49
C LEU A 156 -3.61 6.85 -10.62
N SER A 157 -4.13 7.55 -9.60
CA SER A 157 -5.23 7.04 -8.78
C SER A 157 -6.41 7.98 -8.83
N LEU A 158 -7.60 7.41 -8.88
CA LEU A 158 -8.85 8.13 -8.74
C LEU A 158 -9.56 7.61 -7.49
N ILE A 159 -9.85 8.51 -6.56
CA ILE A 159 -10.39 8.19 -5.25
C ILE A 159 -11.73 8.90 -5.09
N PHE A 160 -12.75 8.12 -4.72
CA PHE A 160 -14.09 8.59 -4.40
C PHE A 160 -14.31 8.41 -2.91
N TYR A 161 -14.61 9.48 -2.22
CA TYR A 161 -14.80 9.50 -0.78
C TYR A 161 -16.15 10.06 -0.41
N LYS A 162 -16.83 9.45 0.54
CA LYS A 162 -18.12 9.92 1.07
C LYS A 162 -18.19 9.76 2.57
N LEU A 163 -18.33 10.87 3.28
CA LEU A 163 -18.68 10.89 4.69
C LEU A 163 -20.19 11.04 4.85
N VAL A 164 -20.80 10.11 5.57
CA VAL A 164 -22.24 10.10 5.87
C VAL A 164 -22.42 10.27 7.38
N HIS A 165 -23.11 11.30 7.80
CA HIS A 165 -23.55 11.48 9.18
C HIS A 165 -24.81 10.64 9.39
N ILE A 166 -24.78 9.68 10.31
CA ILE A 166 -25.90 8.78 10.57
C ILE A 166 -26.73 9.30 11.73
N GLU A 167 -26.11 9.49 12.89
CA GLU A 167 -26.78 9.92 14.12
C GLU A 167 -25.74 10.42 15.13
N LYS A 168 -25.96 11.59 15.72
CA LYS A 168 -25.09 12.19 16.78
C LYS A 168 -23.59 12.06 16.43
N GLU A 169 -22.87 11.18 17.16
CA GLU A 169 -21.44 10.92 17.00
C GLU A 169 -21.13 9.79 16.02
N LYS A 170 -22.15 9.25 15.34
CA LYS A 170 -22.03 8.13 14.42
C LYS A 170 -21.87 8.60 12.99
N PHE A 171 -20.75 8.26 12.42
CA PHE A 171 -20.40 8.58 11.03
C PHE A 171 -20.01 7.31 10.30
N LEU A 172 -20.28 7.28 9.02
CA LEU A 172 -19.82 6.26 8.09
C LEU A 172 -18.99 6.94 7.01
N SER A 173 -17.75 6.54 6.90
CA SER A 173 -16.85 6.92 5.81
C SER A 173 -16.82 5.77 4.79
N LEU A 174 -16.98 6.10 3.52
CA LEU A 174 -16.89 5.18 2.40
C LEU A 174 -15.83 5.67 1.43
N ASN A 175 -14.95 4.79 1.01
CA ASN A 175 -13.90 5.08 0.05
C ASN A 175 -13.86 4.01 -1.04
N VAL A 176 -13.78 4.44 -2.29
CA VAL A 176 -13.52 3.58 -3.46
C VAL A 176 -12.37 4.19 -4.23
N ASN A 177 -11.34 3.41 -4.51
CA ASN A 177 -10.20 3.90 -5.25
C ASN A 177 -9.80 2.95 -6.38
N PHE A 178 -9.23 3.53 -7.43
CA PHE A 178 -8.67 2.82 -8.57
C PHE A 178 -7.31 3.41 -8.88
N THR A 179 -6.32 2.54 -9.05
CA THR A 179 -4.94 2.95 -9.35
C THR A 179 -4.42 2.17 -10.54
N TYR A 180 -3.74 2.84 -11.46
CA TYR A 180 -3.02 2.18 -12.54
C TYR A 180 -1.59 2.69 -12.59
N THR A 181 -0.60 1.78 -12.47
CA THR A 181 0.83 2.11 -12.43
C THR A 181 1.57 1.48 -13.60
N LEU A 182 2.32 2.31 -14.29
CA LEU A 182 3.23 1.94 -15.37
C LEU A 182 4.66 1.84 -14.82
N PHE A 183 5.35 0.74 -15.09
CA PHE A 183 6.73 0.56 -14.63
C PHE A 183 7.73 0.81 -15.77
N SER A 184 8.88 1.39 -15.46
CA SER A 184 9.99 1.53 -16.39
C SER A 184 10.71 0.19 -16.62
N LYS A 185 11.52 0.11 -17.68
CA LYS A 185 12.43 -1.02 -17.88
C LYS A 185 13.57 -0.97 -16.87
N VAL A 186 13.98 -2.12 -16.37
CA VAL A 186 15.06 -2.27 -15.38
C VAL A 186 16.12 -3.26 -15.86
N LYS A 187 17.40 -2.93 -15.66
CA LYS A 187 18.52 -3.84 -15.92
C LYS A 187 18.66 -4.81 -14.75
N VAL A 188 18.86 -6.08 -15.05
CA VAL A 188 19.01 -7.14 -14.04
C VAL A 188 20.25 -7.99 -14.32
N GLU A 189 20.94 -8.38 -13.25
CA GLU A 189 22.12 -9.23 -13.27
C GLU A 189 22.05 -10.24 -12.11
N GLY A 190 22.48 -11.48 -12.37
CA GLY A 190 22.51 -12.53 -11.35
C GLY A 190 21.15 -12.85 -10.78
N PHE A 191 21.12 -13.19 -9.50
CA PHE A 191 19.86 -13.29 -8.74
C PHE A 191 19.29 -11.90 -8.51
N ASN A 192 18.01 -11.72 -8.78
CA ASN A 192 17.37 -10.41 -8.73
C ASN A 192 15.88 -10.51 -8.35
N ALA A 193 15.20 -9.38 -8.19
CA ALA A 193 13.80 -9.29 -7.81
C ALA A 193 12.86 -10.07 -8.75
N TYR A 194 13.26 -10.28 -10.00
CA TYR A 194 12.48 -10.97 -11.03
C TYR A 194 12.90 -12.43 -11.24
N GLY A 195 13.72 -12.98 -10.36
CA GLY A 195 14.28 -14.34 -10.49
C GLY A 195 15.72 -14.34 -10.98
N GLY A 196 16.01 -15.17 -12.01
CA GLY A 196 17.36 -15.29 -12.55
C GLY A 196 18.27 -16.20 -11.72
N GLY A 197 19.55 -16.23 -12.08
CA GLY A 197 20.59 -17.06 -11.50
C GLY A 197 21.97 -16.60 -11.91
N PHE A 198 23.00 -17.41 -11.63
CA PHE A 198 24.38 -17.09 -12.02
C PHE A 198 24.46 -16.86 -13.53
N GLY A 199 25.07 -15.72 -13.93
CA GLY A 199 25.22 -15.34 -15.33
C GLY A 199 23.97 -14.77 -16.00
N THR A 200 22.89 -14.53 -15.26
CA THR A 200 21.77 -13.74 -15.77
C THR A 200 22.23 -12.31 -16.05
N GLU A 201 21.94 -11.82 -17.24
CA GLU A 201 22.16 -10.43 -17.62
C GLU A 201 21.11 -10.03 -18.64
N GLY A 202 20.37 -8.95 -18.38
CA GLY A 202 19.35 -8.50 -19.32
C GLY A 202 18.53 -7.33 -18.84
N THR A 203 17.39 -7.18 -19.46
CA THR A 203 16.42 -6.11 -19.14
C THR A 203 15.04 -6.71 -18.93
N VAL A 204 14.43 -6.38 -17.81
CA VAL A 204 13.02 -6.69 -17.51
C VAL A 204 12.18 -5.46 -17.76
N LYS A 205 11.05 -5.62 -18.44
CA LYS A 205 9.92 -4.71 -18.41
C LYS A 205 8.90 -5.32 -17.46
N PRO A 206 8.79 -4.80 -16.22
CA PRO A 206 7.79 -5.28 -15.28
C PRO A 206 6.38 -5.12 -15.82
N GLY A 207 5.48 -6.01 -15.42
CA GLY A 207 4.07 -5.90 -15.70
C GLY A 207 3.48 -4.66 -15.04
N ASN A 208 2.53 -4.00 -15.70
CA ASN A 208 1.82 -2.86 -15.09
C ASN A 208 0.92 -3.36 -13.95
N ASN A 209 0.64 -2.49 -13.01
CA ASN A 209 -0.22 -2.79 -11.87
C ASN A 209 -1.56 -2.05 -12.00
N PHE A 210 -2.65 -2.78 -11.85
CA PHE A 210 -3.98 -2.23 -11.59
C PHE A 210 -4.41 -2.58 -10.19
N GLY A 211 -4.76 -1.57 -9.40
CA GLY A 211 -5.31 -1.69 -8.06
C GLY A 211 -6.73 -1.16 -7.98
N ALA A 212 -7.57 -1.80 -7.19
CA ALA A 212 -8.87 -1.28 -6.79
C ALA A 212 -9.07 -1.52 -5.30
N GLY A 213 -9.57 -0.54 -4.59
CA GLY A 213 -9.84 -0.61 -3.17
C GLY A 213 -11.27 -0.19 -2.84
N PHE A 214 -11.82 -0.84 -1.84
CA PHE A 214 -13.03 -0.41 -1.15
C PHE A 214 -12.75 -0.41 0.34
N SER A 215 -13.09 0.68 0.99
CA SER A 215 -12.96 0.83 2.43
C SER A 215 -14.23 1.42 3.02
N PHE A 216 -14.60 0.93 4.18
CA PHE A 216 -15.56 1.61 5.03
C PHE A 216 -14.99 1.77 6.43
N GLU A 217 -15.37 2.85 7.08
CA GLU A 217 -15.01 3.16 8.45
C GLU A 217 -16.26 3.67 9.16
N TYR A 218 -16.54 3.10 10.32
CA TYR A 218 -17.72 3.44 11.10
C TYR A 218 -17.35 3.85 12.52
N SER A 219 -17.62 5.10 12.88
CA SER A 219 -17.51 5.57 14.26
C SER A 219 -18.76 5.23 15.03
N PHE A 220 -18.63 4.48 16.12
CA PHE A 220 -19.73 4.18 17.03
C PHE A 220 -19.72 5.07 18.28
N THR A 221 -18.61 5.75 18.53
CA THR A 221 -18.49 6.87 19.46
C THR A 221 -17.58 7.94 18.86
N ARG A 222 -17.43 9.09 19.53
CA ARG A 222 -16.46 10.12 19.15
C ARG A 222 -15.01 9.60 19.06
N TYR A 223 -14.67 8.63 19.90
CA TYR A 223 -13.30 8.14 20.08
C TYR A 223 -13.02 6.82 19.39
N TRP A 224 -14.03 5.99 19.19
CA TRP A 224 -13.86 4.64 18.67
C TRP A 224 -14.48 4.47 17.29
N ALA A 225 -13.72 3.93 16.39
CA ALA A 225 -14.19 3.50 15.08
C ALA A 225 -13.69 2.08 14.74
N ILE A 226 -14.36 1.45 13.79
CA ILE A 226 -13.92 0.24 13.11
C ILE A 226 -13.74 0.55 11.66
N ALA A 227 -12.73 -0.05 11.04
CA ALA A 227 -12.46 0.07 9.61
C ALA A 227 -12.33 -1.30 8.97
N VAL A 228 -12.67 -1.41 7.71
CA VAL A 228 -12.40 -2.60 6.90
C VAL A 228 -12.00 -2.17 5.50
N ASP A 229 -10.79 -2.56 5.09
CA ASP A 229 -10.28 -2.35 3.74
C ASP A 229 -10.33 -3.65 2.96
N THR A 230 -10.79 -3.59 1.72
CA THR A 230 -10.72 -4.66 0.73
C THR A 230 -9.88 -4.16 -0.42
N ILE A 231 -8.82 -4.89 -0.77
CA ILE A 231 -7.87 -4.49 -1.80
C ILE A 231 -7.80 -5.59 -2.86
N TYR A 232 -8.03 -5.23 -4.11
CA TYR A 232 -7.76 -6.03 -5.28
C TYR A 232 -6.52 -5.50 -5.99
N GLN A 233 -5.63 -6.40 -6.40
CA GLN A 233 -4.45 -6.09 -7.21
C GLN A 233 -4.36 -7.04 -8.39
N HIS A 234 -4.03 -6.49 -9.55
CA HIS A 234 -3.67 -7.23 -10.76
C HIS A 234 -2.34 -6.73 -11.29
N LEU A 235 -1.39 -7.64 -11.43
CA LEU A 235 -0.10 -7.38 -12.06
C LEU A 235 -0.07 -8.08 -13.41
N ASP A 236 0.27 -7.35 -14.46
CA ASP A 236 0.54 -7.93 -15.77
C ASP A 236 1.79 -8.82 -15.73
N LYS A 237 1.97 -9.63 -16.76
CA LYS A 237 3.17 -10.48 -16.90
C LYS A 237 4.40 -9.63 -17.18
N ASP A 238 5.51 -9.96 -16.51
CA ASP A 238 6.83 -9.44 -16.83
C ASP A 238 7.33 -9.91 -18.20
N ARG A 239 8.15 -9.07 -18.85
CA ARG A 239 8.80 -9.40 -20.11
C ARG A 239 10.30 -9.26 -19.97
N PHE A 240 11.03 -10.33 -20.17
CA PHE A 240 12.50 -10.35 -20.14
C PHE A 240 13.07 -10.28 -21.56
N SER A 241 14.13 -9.49 -21.73
CA SER A 241 14.88 -9.35 -22.98
C SER A 241 16.34 -9.69 -22.72
N ARG A 242 16.87 -10.67 -23.39
CA ARG A 242 18.21 -11.25 -23.48
C ARG A 242 18.29 -12.69 -22.95
N LYS A 243 19.52 -13.18 -22.81
CA LYS A 243 19.85 -14.59 -22.59
C LYS A 243 19.55 -14.97 -21.14
N GLU A 244 18.65 -15.92 -20.96
CA GLU A 244 18.49 -16.60 -19.69
C GLU A 244 19.73 -17.46 -19.40
N SER A 245 20.15 -17.50 -18.15
CA SER A 245 21.30 -18.33 -17.72
C SER A 245 20.82 -19.67 -17.18
N CYS A 246 21.76 -20.63 -17.11
CA CYS A 246 21.50 -21.90 -16.43
C CYS A 246 22.21 -21.93 -15.07
N THR A 247 21.47 -22.27 -14.02
CA THR A 247 22.02 -22.54 -12.69
C THR A 247 21.95 -24.03 -12.43
N LYS A 248 23.12 -24.68 -12.20
CA LYS A 248 23.21 -26.13 -11.98
C LYS A 248 22.55 -26.98 -13.09
N GLY A 249 22.69 -26.56 -14.36
CA GLY A 249 22.07 -27.25 -15.50
C GLY A 249 20.59 -27.02 -15.72
N THR A 250 19.94 -26.21 -14.88
CA THR A 250 18.52 -25.85 -15.02
C THR A 250 18.40 -24.39 -15.44
N LEU A 251 17.50 -24.11 -16.39
CA LEU A 251 17.22 -22.76 -16.88
C LEU A 251 16.66 -21.90 -15.74
N SER A 252 17.35 -20.79 -15.44
CA SER A 252 16.91 -19.81 -14.43
C SER A 252 15.97 -18.80 -15.07
N LYS A 253 14.66 -19.02 -14.92
CA LYS A 253 13.65 -18.13 -15.46
C LYS A 253 13.74 -16.73 -14.87
N VAL A 254 13.49 -15.73 -15.71
CA VAL A 254 13.37 -14.31 -15.32
C VAL A 254 12.01 -13.79 -15.71
N GLY A 255 11.38 -13.07 -14.78
CA GLY A 255 10.03 -12.55 -14.91
C GLY A 255 8.96 -13.49 -14.40
N TYR A 256 7.93 -12.90 -13.84
CA TYR A 256 6.78 -13.58 -13.27
C TYR A 256 5.57 -13.56 -14.22
N PRO A 257 4.68 -14.55 -14.16
CA PRO A 257 3.41 -14.51 -14.87
C PRO A 257 2.52 -13.41 -14.30
N SER A 258 1.44 -13.09 -15.00
CA SER A 258 0.41 -12.20 -14.46
C SER A 258 -0.15 -12.79 -13.16
N SER A 259 -0.42 -11.92 -12.20
CA SER A 259 -0.91 -12.30 -10.88
C SER A 259 -2.14 -11.50 -10.47
N GLU A 260 -2.92 -12.05 -9.59
CA GLU A 260 -4.08 -11.42 -8.99
C GLU A 260 -4.13 -11.74 -7.50
N GLN A 261 -4.64 -10.78 -6.71
CA GLN A 261 -4.76 -10.96 -5.28
C GLN A 261 -5.93 -10.15 -4.74
N ILE A 262 -6.68 -10.74 -3.82
CA ILE A 262 -7.67 -10.05 -3.00
C ILE A 262 -7.26 -10.21 -1.56
N SER A 263 -7.20 -9.08 -0.84
CA SER A 263 -6.88 -9.04 0.58
C SER A 263 -7.89 -8.21 1.36
N LEU A 264 -7.96 -8.48 2.66
CA LEU A 264 -8.88 -7.84 3.60
C LEU A 264 -8.09 -7.32 4.80
N SER A 265 -8.47 -6.15 5.31
CA SER A 265 -7.86 -5.57 6.49
C SER A 265 -8.91 -5.00 7.45
N PRO A 266 -9.46 -5.79 8.37
CA PRO A 266 -10.24 -5.29 9.47
C PRO A 266 -9.35 -4.62 10.52
N ALA A 267 -9.80 -3.47 11.04
CA ALA A 267 -9.09 -2.67 12.02
C ALA A 267 -10.02 -2.03 13.06
N ILE A 268 -9.45 -1.67 14.18
CA ILE A 268 -10.09 -0.86 15.23
C ILE A 268 -9.23 0.37 15.47
N GLU A 269 -9.89 1.48 15.67
CA GLU A 269 -9.29 2.79 15.83
C GLU A 269 -9.73 3.42 17.14
N TYR A 270 -8.79 4.06 17.82
CA TYR A 270 -9.05 4.89 19.00
C TYR A 270 -8.42 6.27 18.84
N ASN A 271 -9.23 7.30 18.91
CA ASN A 271 -8.82 8.69 18.82
C ASN A 271 -8.81 9.36 20.19
N PHE A 272 -7.64 9.81 20.63
CA PHE A 272 -7.47 10.53 21.89
C PHE A 272 -8.10 11.93 21.81
N ASN A 273 -7.95 12.56 20.65
CA ASN A 273 -8.47 13.88 20.33
C ASN A 273 -8.52 14.08 18.81
N THR A 274 -8.73 15.32 18.33
CA THR A 274 -8.78 15.67 16.90
C THR A 274 -7.42 15.58 16.17
N HIS A 275 -6.33 15.40 16.90
CA HIS A 275 -4.98 15.44 16.37
C HIS A 275 -4.22 14.12 16.52
N LEU A 276 -4.62 13.29 17.47
CA LEU A 276 -3.90 12.07 17.81
C LEU A 276 -4.84 10.88 17.86
N GLY A 277 -4.53 9.88 17.07
CA GLY A 277 -5.21 8.60 17.01
C GLY A 277 -4.24 7.43 16.95
N ILE A 278 -4.75 6.24 17.20
CA ILE A 278 -4.06 4.96 17.01
C ILE A 278 -5.03 4.01 16.32
N ILE A 279 -4.56 3.34 15.28
CA ILE A 279 -5.31 2.30 14.57
C ILE A 279 -4.51 1.01 14.54
N GLY A 280 -5.17 -0.10 14.73
CA GLY A 280 -4.52 -1.41 14.66
C GLY A 280 -5.44 -2.46 14.06
N GLY A 281 -4.87 -3.39 13.33
CA GLY A 281 -5.63 -4.42 12.65
C GLY A 281 -4.79 -5.57 12.13
N ILE A 282 -5.44 -6.41 11.35
CA ILE A 282 -4.80 -7.52 10.64
C ILE A 282 -5.07 -7.37 9.16
N TRP A 283 -4.04 -7.58 8.34
CA TRP A 283 -4.14 -7.57 6.87
C TRP A 283 -3.76 -8.94 6.33
N PHE A 284 -4.62 -9.55 5.52
CA PHE A 284 -4.37 -10.90 5.01
C PHE A 284 -4.98 -11.13 3.64
N THR A 285 -4.39 -12.06 2.90
CA THR A 285 -4.94 -12.51 1.61
C THR A 285 -6.12 -13.43 1.79
N ILE A 286 -7.21 -13.17 1.06
CA ILE A 286 -8.39 -14.04 0.98
C ILE A 286 -8.19 -15.06 -0.14
N MET A 287 -7.78 -14.60 -1.32
CA MET A 287 -7.56 -15.42 -2.51
C MET A 287 -6.55 -14.77 -3.44
N GLY A 288 -6.01 -15.58 -4.35
CA GLY A 288 -5.05 -15.07 -5.33
C GLY A 288 -4.76 -16.05 -6.45
N ARG A 289 -4.06 -15.57 -7.47
CA ARG A 289 -3.54 -16.32 -8.60
C ARG A 289 -2.09 -15.90 -8.84
N ASN A 290 -1.16 -16.86 -8.86
CA ASN A 290 0.28 -16.59 -8.99
C ASN A 290 0.79 -15.53 -7.97
N SER A 291 0.25 -15.50 -6.77
CA SER A 291 0.54 -14.49 -5.76
C SER A 291 0.87 -15.11 -4.41
N ASN A 292 1.42 -14.33 -3.50
CA ASN A 292 1.74 -14.77 -2.15
C ASN A 292 0.48 -14.89 -1.28
N ARG A 293 0.51 -15.86 -0.36
CA ARG A 293 -0.42 -15.96 0.75
C ARG A 293 0.25 -15.44 2.01
N PHE A 294 -0.29 -14.37 2.57
CA PHE A 294 0.28 -13.73 3.75
C PHE A 294 -0.78 -13.33 4.78
N GLN A 295 -0.30 -13.05 5.98
CA GLN A 295 -1.02 -12.37 7.05
C GLN A 295 -0.07 -11.38 7.73
N SER A 296 -0.58 -10.22 8.11
CA SER A 296 0.18 -9.13 8.73
C SER A 296 -0.58 -8.56 9.91
N ALA A 297 0.08 -8.37 11.04
CA ALA A 297 -0.39 -7.47 12.08
C ALA A 297 0.08 -6.06 11.72
N VAL A 298 -0.80 -5.08 11.83
CA VAL A 298 -0.52 -3.69 11.47
C VAL A 298 -0.95 -2.77 12.60
N ILE A 299 -0.12 -1.82 12.93
CA ILE A 299 -0.43 -0.73 13.87
C ILE A 299 0.11 0.57 13.32
N ALA A 300 -0.66 1.64 13.46
CA ALA A 300 -0.24 2.99 13.13
C ALA A 300 -0.65 3.99 14.22
N VAL A 301 0.14 5.03 14.35
CA VAL A 301 -0.21 6.20 15.16
C VAL A 301 -0.36 7.36 14.20
N ASN A 302 -1.51 8.02 14.23
CA ASN A 302 -1.78 9.17 13.39
C ASN A 302 -1.63 10.45 14.22
N TYR A 303 -0.89 11.43 13.67
CA TYR A 303 -0.77 12.76 14.25
C TYR A 303 -0.98 13.82 13.18
N VAL A 304 -2.09 14.56 13.28
CA VAL A 304 -2.46 15.67 12.39
C VAL A 304 -2.31 17.00 13.11
N TYR A 305 -1.58 17.93 12.49
CA TYR A 305 -1.39 19.30 12.98
C TYR A 305 -1.95 20.32 12.00
#